data_ed046390f49f9c2ede16be0d8d2c371c
#
_entry.id   ed046390f49f9c2ede16be0d8d2c371c
#
_cell.length_a   1.000
_cell.length_b   1.000
_cell.length_c   1.000
_cell.angle_alpha   90.00
_cell.angle_beta   90.00
_cell.angle_gamma   90.00
#
_symmetry.space_group_name_H-M   'P 1'
#
loop_
_entity.id
_entity.type
_entity.pdbx_description
1 polymer ?
#
loop_
_entity_poly.entity_id
_entity_poly.type
_entity_poly.pdbx_seq_one_letter_code
_entity_poly.pdbx_strand_id
1 'polypeptide(L)'
;MTTKHDDKSYLGNKNLKAAGVQTQFTKEEIEEYTKCAADPMYFILNYMKIISLDEGLVPFDPYEYQKNMIQKIHDNRFVIAKLPRQSGKSTTVISYLLHYVLFNQDVNVAIL
;
A
#
# COMPACT_ATOMS: atom_id res chain seq x y z
N MET A 1 29.58 -21.18 15.22
CA MET A 1 29.00 -21.36 13.91
C MET A 1 28.45 -20.03 13.38
N THR A 2 29.15 -19.44 12.44
CA THR A 2 28.74 -18.18 11.85
C THR A 2 27.61 -18.45 10.91
N THR A 3 26.41 -18.09 11.31
CA THR A 3 25.30 -17.95 10.36
C THR A 3 25.74 -16.95 9.31
N LYS A 4 25.88 -17.40 8.07
CA LYS A 4 26.06 -16.50 6.96
C LYS A 4 24.82 -15.62 6.88
N HIS A 5 24.95 -14.40 7.39
CA HIS A 5 23.94 -13.39 7.15
C HIS A 5 23.89 -13.14 5.66
N ASP A 6 22.67 -13.16 5.10
CA ASP A 6 22.47 -12.71 3.74
C ASP A 6 22.92 -11.24 3.68
N ASP A 7 24.04 -10.97 3.02
CA ASP A 7 24.63 -9.64 2.89
C ASP A 7 23.68 -8.62 2.27
N LYS A 8 22.56 -9.09 1.67
CA LYS A 8 21.54 -8.26 1.06
C LYS A 8 20.44 -7.81 2.04
N SER A 9 20.43 -8.36 3.25
CA SER A 9 19.42 -8.06 4.26
C SER A 9 19.99 -7.17 5.36
N TYR A 10 19.19 -6.21 5.83
CA TYR A 10 19.57 -5.37 6.96
C TYR A 10 19.45 -6.17 8.27
N LEU A 11 20.56 -6.37 8.95
CA LEU A 11 20.65 -7.11 10.23
C LEU A 11 19.97 -8.48 10.20
N GLY A 12 20.01 -9.16 9.05
CA GLY A 12 19.41 -10.48 8.88
C GLY A 12 17.89 -10.49 8.71
N ASN A 13 17.26 -9.34 8.66
CA ASN A 13 15.81 -9.22 8.41
C ASN A 13 15.53 -9.30 6.92
N LYS A 14 14.92 -10.40 6.49
CA LYS A 14 14.60 -10.66 5.08
C LYS A 14 13.66 -9.62 4.44
N ASN A 15 12.91 -8.89 5.26
CA ASN A 15 11.98 -7.87 4.79
C ASN A 15 12.65 -6.52 4.58
N LEU A 16 13.89 -6.35 5.03
CA LEU A 16 14.62 -5.10 4.91
C LEU A 16 15.90 -5.33 4.10
N LYS A 17 16.10 -4.47 3.12
CA LYS A 17 17.28 -4.50 2.27
C LYS A 17 18.41 -3.70 2.92
N ALA A 18 19.64 -4.22 2.89
CA ALA A 18 20.82 -3.49 3.35
C ALA A 18 21.10 -2.29 2.46
N ALA A 19 21.78 -1.28 3.01
CA ALA A 19 22.16 -0.09 2.25
C ALA A 19 23.07 -0.45 1.07
N GLY A 20 22.85 0.20 -0.07
CA GLY A 20 23.66 0.02 -1.27
C GLY A 20 23.35 -1.23 -2.10
N VAL A 21 22.40 -2.05 -1.70
CA VAL A 21 21.96 -3.22 -2.46
C VAL A 21 21.05 -2.77 -3.61
N GLN A 22 21.43 -3.14 -4.82
CA GLN A 22 20.60 -2.91 -5.99
C GLN A 22 19.76 -4.14 -6.29
N THR A 23 18.47 -3.93 -6.49
CA THR A 23 17.53 -4.97 -6.89
C THR A 23 17.25 -4.86 -8.37
N GLN A 24 17.45 -5.96 -9.10
CA GLN A 24 17.09 -6.01 -10.51
C GLN A 24 15.63 -6.47 -10.64
N PHE A 25 14.85 -5.74 -11.43
CA PHE A 25 13.45 -6.06 -11.68
C PHE A 25 13.28 -6.67 -13.07
N THR A 26 12.38 -7.64 -13.18
CA THR A 26 11.99 -8.20 -14.49
C THR A 26 11.09 -7.21 -15.21
N LYS A 27 10.88 -7.45 -16.52
CA LYS A 27 9.96 -6.62 -17.32
C LYS A 27 8.54 -6.68 -16.76
N GLU A 28 8.11 -7.87 -16.36
CA GLU A 28 6.78 -8.07 -15.79
C GLU A 28 6.59 -7.29 -14.47
N GLU A 29 7.61 -7.28 -13.62
CA GLU A 29 7.60 -6.51 -12.38
C GLU A 29 7.51 -4.99 -12.64
N ILE A 30 8.24 -4.50 -13.63
CA ILE A 30 8.20 -3.08 -14.01
C ILE A 30 6.85 -2.69 -14.58
N GLU A 31 6.26 -3.53 -15.42
CA GLU A 31 4.92 -3.29 -15.98
C GLU A 31 3.87 -3.26 -14.87
N GLU A 32 3.94 -4.20 -13.94
CA GLU A 32 3.04 -4.27 -12.80
C GLU A 32 3.19 -3.05 -11.88
N TYR A 33 4.41 -2.63 -11.60
CA TYR A 33 4.69 -1.42 -10.83
C TYR A 33 4.08 -0.19 -11.51
N THR A 34 4.23 -0.08 -12.82
CA THR A 34 3.69 1.05 -13.59
C THR A 34 2.17 1.09 -13.53
N LYS A 35 1.51 -0.07 -13.64
CA LYS A 35 0.05 -0.16 -13.51
C LYS A 35 -0.42 0.26 -12.11
N CYS A 36 0.27 -0.20 -11.07
CA CYS A 36 -0.05 0.17 -9.70
C CYS A 36 0.14 1.66 -9.45
N ALA A 37 1.21 2.25 -9.97
CA ALA A 37 1.50 3.67 -9.81
C ALA A 37 0.44 4.55 -10.51
N ALA A 38 -0.05 4.11 -11.67
CA ALA A 38 -1.02 4.87 -12.47
C ALA A 38 -2.43 4.81 -11.89
N ASP A 39 -2.80 3.69 -11.24
CA ASP A 39 -4.16 3.47 -10.74
C ASP A 39 -4.14 2.98 -9.30
N PRO A 40 -4.49 3.85 -8.33
CA PRO A 40 -4.55 3.43 -6.92
C PRO A 40 -5.57 2.33 -6.67
N MET A 41 -6.66 2.28 -7.42
CA MET A 41 -7.67 1.23 -7.28
C MET A 41 -7.11 -0.14 -7.68
N TYR A 42 -6.33 -0.19 -8.76
CA TYR A 42 -5.66 -1.42 -9.18
C TYR A 42 -4.72 -1.95 -8.07
N PHE A 43 -3.93 -1.07 -7.49
CA PHE A 43 -3.04 -1.44 -6.38
C PHE A 43 -3.82 -1.97 -5.18
N ILE A 44 -4.88 -1.28 -4.78
CA ILE A 44 -5.69 -1.67 -3.62
C ILE A 44 -6.36 -3.01 -3.85
N LEU A 45 -6.96 -3.24 -5.01
CA LEU A 45 -7.68 -4.47 -5.31
C LEU A 45 -6.77 -5.69 -5.41
N ASN A 46 -5.52 -5.51 -5.85
CA ASN A 46 -4.62 -6.63 -6.11
C ASN A 46 -3.58 -6.88 -5.01
N TYR A 47 -3.21 -5.85 -4.26
CA TYR A 47 -2.08 -5.95 -3.32
C TYR A 47 -2.40 -5.60 -1.88
N MET A 48 -3.49 -4.88 -1.62
CA MET A 48 -3.88 -4.56 -0.24
C MET A 48 -4.51 -5.75 0.45
N LYS A 49 -4.09 -5.96 1.70
CA LYS A 49 -4.65 -6.99 2.57
C LYS A 49 -5.03 -6.37 3.90
N ILE A 50 -6.07 -6.92 4.50
CA ILE A 50 -6.55 -6.52 5.83
C ILE A 50 -6.60 -7.73 6.74
N ILE A 51 -6.64 -7.50 8.04
CA ILE A 51 -6.78 -8.55 9.03
C ILE A 51 -8.26 -8.70 9.36
N SER A 52 -8.79 -9.89 9.09
CA SER A 52 -10.14 -10.29 9.51
C SER A 52 -10.06 -11.04 10.83
N LEU A 53 -11.03 -10.80 11.72
CA LEU A 53 -11.11 -11.51 12.99
C LEU A 53 -11.34 -13.01 12.80
N ASP A 54 -12.06 -13.41 11.75
CA ASP A 54 -12.43 -14.77 11.50
C ASP A 54 -11.44 -15.54 10.61
N GLU A 55 -10.84 -14.86 9.63
CA GLU A 55 -10.05 -15.50 8.57
C GLU A 55 -8.56 -15.10 8.59
N GLY A 56 -8.18 -14.18 9.46
CA GLY A 56 -6.81 -13.65 9.49
C GLY A 56 -6.53 -12.67 8.37
N LEU A 57 -5.39 -12.81 7.69
CA LEU A 57 -4.99 -11.90 6.61
C LEU A 57 -5.72 -12.26 5.31
N VAL A 58 -6.57 -11.35 4.86
CA VAL A 58 -7.40 -11.53 3.65
C VAL A 58 -7.21 -10.35 2.69
N PRO A 59 -7.42 -10.54 1.37
CA PRO A 59 -7.42 -9.44 0.43
C PRO A 59 -8.48 -8.40 0.81
N PHE A 60 -8.13 -7.13 0.62
CA PHE A 60 -9.07 -6.04 0.86
C PHE A 60 -10.02 -5.93 -0.33
N ASP A 61 -11.31 -6.16 -0.07
CA ASP A 61 -12.37 -6.01 -1.06
C ASP A 61 -13.27 -4.85 -0.65
N PRO A 62 -13.00 -3.63 -1.15
CA PRO A 62 -13.74 -2.45 -0.73
C PRO A 62 -15.17 -2.46 -1.25
N TYR A 63 -16.08 -1.95 -0.42
CA TYR A 63 -17.45 -1.68 -0.85
C TYR A 63 -17.49 -0.56 -1.87
N GLU A 64 -18.60 -0.43 -2.58
CA GLU A 64 -18.76 0.57 -3.63
C GLU A 64 -18.55 2.01 -3.12
N TYR A 65 -19.07 2.32 -1.93
CA TYR A 65 -18.86 3.66 -1.35
C TYR A 65 -17.40 3.93 -0.99
N GLN A 66 -16.65 2.87 -0.61
CA GLN A 66 -15.22 2.99 -0.35
C GLN A 66 -14.43 3.26 -1.64
N LYS A 67 -14.80 2.59 -2.72
CA LYS A 67 -14.21 2.84 -4.05
C LYS A 67 -14.46 4.27 -4.50
N ASN A 68 -15.69 4.76 -4.32
CA ASN A 68 -16.05 6.14 -4.63
C ASN A 68 -15.25 7.14 -3.80
N MET A 69 -15.06 6.85 -2.52
CA MET A 69 -14.27 7.70 -1.64
C MET A 69 -12.80 7.78 -2.08
N ILE A 70 -12.20 6.65 -2.43
CA ILE A 70 -10.82 6.58 -2.93
C ILE A 70 -10.68 7.41 -4.20
N GLN A 71 -11.62 7.27 -5.13
CA GLN A 71 -11.60 8.02 -6.38
C GLN A 71 -11.73 9.53 -6.13
N LYS A 72 -12.58 9.93 -5.21
CA LYS A 72 -12.74 11.33 -4.82
C LYS A 72 -11.49 11.92 -4.20
N ILE A 73 -10.82 11.17 -3.32
CA ILE A 73 -9.56 11.58 -2.72
C ILE A 73 -8.47 11.72 -3.78
N HIS A 74 -8.44 10.81 -4.73
CA HIS A 74 -7.46 10.84 -5.82
C HIS A 74 -7.64 12.04 -6.75
N ASP A 75 -8.88 12.38 -7.07
CA ASP A 75 -9.21 13.40 -8.06
C ASP A 75 -9.27 14.81 -7.49
N ASN A 76 -9.37 14.98 -6.18
CA ASN A 76 -9.57 16.28 -5.54
C ASN A 76 -8.51 16.57 -4.50
N ARG A 77 -8.11 17.83 -4.39
CA ARG A 77 -7.15 18.28 -3.40
C ARG A 77 -7.71 18.25 -1.98
N PHE A 78 -8.95 18.62 -1.81
CA PHE A 78 -9.64 18.65 -0.53
C PHE A 78 -10.92 17.82 -0.60
N VAL A 79 -11.09 16.92 0.37
CA VAL A 79 -12.26 16.04 0.43
C VAL A 79 -12.76 16.00 1.88
N ILE A 80 -14.06 16.17 2.04
CA ILE A 80 -14.76 15.96 3.31
C ILE A 80 -15.70 14.78 3.11
N ALA A 81 -15.49 13.72 3.88
CA ALA A 81 -16.33 12.53 3.83
C ALA A 81 -17.05 12.36 5.17
N LYS A 82 -18.38 12.37 5.12
CA LYS A 82 -19.23 12.15 6.30
C LYS A 82 -19.76 10.72 6.25
N LEU A 83 -19.25 9.89 7.16
CA LEU A 83 -19.57 8.47 7.21
C LEU A 83 -19.91 8.06 8.63
N PRO A 84 -20.78 7.04 8.82
CA PRO A 84 -21.08 6.52 10.16
C PRO A 84 -19.86 5.82 10.75
N ARG A 85 -19.91 5.58 12.06
CA ARG A 85 -18.89 4.79 12.75
C ARG A 85 -18.84 3.36 12.19
N GLN A 86 -17.64 2.76 12.23
CA GLN A 86 -17.40 1.37 11.81
C GLN A 86 -17.79 1.09 10.34
N SER A 87 -17.67 2.10 9.50
CA SER A 87 -17.93 1.95 8.06
C SER A 87 -16.68 1.60 7.24
N GLY A 88 -15.55 1.36 7.90
CA GLY A 88 -14.29 1.06 7.20
C GLY A 88 -13.60 2.28 6.61
N LYS A 89 -13.96 3.48 7.04
CA LYS A 89 -13.39 4.73 6.52
C LYS A 89 -11.89 4.85 6.75
N SER A 90 -11.42 4.48 7.92
CA SER A 90 -9.99 4.55 8.25
C SER A 90 -9.18 3.57 7.41
N THR A 91 -9.66 2.35 7.24
CA THR A 91 -9.04 1.33 6.38
C THR A 91 -8.95 1.83 4.94
N THR A 92 -10.00 2.44 4.44
CA THR A 92 -10.05 2.99 3.09
C THR A 92 -9.04 4.11 2.88
N VAL A 93 -8.99 5.06 3.81
CA VAL A 93 -8.07 6.21 3.74
C VAL A 93 -6.62 5.72 3.85
N ILE A 94 -6.34 4.82 4.78
CA ILE A 94 -4.99 4.28 4.97
C ILE A 94 -4.53 3.52 3.72
N SER A 95 -5.41 2.77 3.07
CA SER A 95 -5.11 2.08 1.82
C SER A 95 -4.68 3.03 0.72
N TYR A 96 -5.39 4.12 0.56
CA TYR A 96 -5.01 5.15 -0.40
C TYR A 96 -3.70 5.85 -0.02
N LEU A 97 -3.51 6.18 1.25
CA LEU A 97 -2.28 6.83 1.72
C LEU A 97 -1.06 5.94 1.56
N LEU A 98 -1.21 4.63 1.73
CA LEU A 98 -0.14 3.68 1.46
C LEU A 98 0.28 3.73 -0.01
N HIS A 99 -0.67 3.73 -0.93
CA HIS A 99 -0.39 3.89 -2.35
C HIS A 99 0.33 5.22 -2.62
N TYR A 100 -0.16 6.30 -2.03
CA TYR A 100 0.40 7.63 -2.22
C TYR A 100 1.87 7.71 -1.79
N VAL A 101 2.19 7.17 -0.63
CA VAL A 101 3.56 7.18 -0.09
C VAL A 101 4.49 6.28 -0.91
N LEU A 102 4.01 5.12 -1.37
CA LEU A 102 4.83 4.17 -2.12
C LEU A 102 5.20 4.66 -3.52
N PHE A 103 4.30 5.38 -4.17
CA PHE A 103 4.46 5.75 -5.58
C PHE A 103 4.79 7.22 -5.82
N ASN A 104 4.99 8.00 -4.77
CA ASN A 104 5.44 9.38 -4.86
C ASN A 104 6.69 9.60 -4.02
N GLN A 105 7.61 10.41 -4.52
CA GLN A 105 8.84 10.74 -3.80
C GLN A 105 8.66 11.98 -2.95
N ASP A 106 9.37 12.01 -1.82
CA ASP A 106 9.47 13.19 -0.95
C ASP A 106 8.12 13.74 -0.47
N VAL A 107 7.19 12.83 -0.16
CA VAL A 107 5.88 13.20 0.37
C VAL A 107 5.80 12.87 1.85
N ASN A 108 5.09 13.71 2.59
CA ASN A 108 4.83 13.52 4.00
C ASN A 108 3.33 13.34 4.21
N VAL A 109 2.95 12.40 5.07
CA VAL A 109 1.56 12.13 5.41
C VAL A 109 1.41 12.23 6.93
N ALA A 110 0.41 12.98 7.37
CA ALA A 110 0.05 13.08 8.77
C ALA A 110 -1.40 12.62 8.98
N ILE A 111 -1.60 11.77 9.97
CA ILE A 111 -2.93 11.27 10.35
C ILE A 111 -3.22 11.79 11.76
N LEU A 112 -4.30 12.53 11.91
CA LEU A 112 -4.71 13.14 13.18
C LEU A 112 -5.92 12.42 13.78
#